data_ff6f80ba4461de1d2921201bc5bb5bdc
#
_entry.id   ff6f80ba4461de1d2921201bc5bb5bdc
#
_cell.length_a   1.000
_cell.length_b   1.000
_cell.length_c   1.000
_cell.angle_alpha   90.00
_cell.angle_beta   90.00
_cell.angle_gamma   90.00
#
_symmetry.space_group_name_H-M   'P 1'
#
loop_
_entity.id
_entity.type
_entity.pdbx_description
1 polymer ?
#
loop_
_entity_poly.entity_id
_entity_poly.type
_entity_poly.pdbx_seq_one_letter_code
_entity_poly.pdbx_strand_id
1 'polypeptide(L)'
;MKTTRREFLKMAGALAALPPAGFAWAGQAQPKSASLAAAWRGPNAGDTYFAGVLSADWEGKKITISRAAALPTRPHGLTPEADGSLLVTGVRPGAWLMRIERDGKVAQQVDLAGESSDARLNGHVVVSPRGDVIYTTETDMKTGRGLIGVRDRQSLKKLAEWQSHGLEPHQLLVDAAGHLMIANGGIPRTAADKKYDLHRMDASLVRLDGQSGRLLRRWTLDDPRLSLRHLAWSHWAKGDKTFLGVAMQAEHDDPSARAAAPILAVLDSDELILPARAGDGAGYAGDIAPAYNGGFALSSNQVGLAQLWHPAMPEKLTRIVELQEAYALTGWEGPNPGGGVLVSTALGLVRWHPSAKPALLPWPEKMAVDNHWVLLDEA
;
A
#
# COMPACT_ATOMS: atom_id res chain seq x y z
N MET A 1 -24.29 10.95 -1.35
CA MET A 1 -24.66 11.76 -0.16
C MET A 1 -23.39 12.40 0.37
N LYS A 2 -23.34 13.71 0.55
CA LYS A 2 -22.11 14.39 1.05
C LYS A 2 -22.14 14.33 2.57
N THR A 3 -21.29 13.49 3.16
CA THR A 3 -21.14 13.42 4.63
C THR A 3 -20.45 14.69 5.12
N THR A 4 -21.08 15.41 6.05
CA THR A 4 -20.52 16.65 6.60
C THR A 4 -19.63 16.35 7.82
N ARG A 5 -18.72 17.28 8.16
CA ARG A 5 -17.87 17.21 9.37
C ARG A 5 -18.68 16.94 10.65
N ARG A 6 -19.94 17.40 10.70
CA ARG A 6 -20.84 17.23 11.84
C ARG A 6 -21.40 15.79 11.92
N GLU A 7 -21.60 15.13 10.79
CA GLU A 7 -22.03 13.73 10.72
C GLU A 7 -20.89 12.78 11.09
N PHE A 8 -19.67 13.09 10.65
CA PHE A 8 -18.46 12.37 11.09
C PHE A 8 -18.30 12.35 12.62
N LEU A 9 -18.48 13.50 13.28
CA LEU A 9 -18.40 13.60 14.75
C LEU A 9 -19.54 12.85 15.48
N LYS A 10 -20.71 12.70 14.87
CA LYS A 10 -21.82 11.91 15.42
C LYS A 10 -21.59 10.41 15.28
N MET A 11 -20.98 9.97 14.18
CA MET A 11 -20.66 8.54 13.95
C MET A 11 -19.47 8.08 14.82
N ALA A 12 -18.51 8.96 15.13
CA ALA A 12 -17.43 8.67 16.08
C ALA A 12 -17.93 8.35 17.50
N GLY A 13 -19.13 8.78 17.87
CA GLY A 13 -19.76 8.48 19.15
C GLY A 13 -20.38 7.09 19.27
N ALA A 14 -20.65 6.39 18.16
CA ALA A 14 -21.32 5.07 18.16
C ALA A 14 -20.34 3.87 18.26
N LEU A 15 -19.03 4.09 18.14
CA LEU A 15 -17.99 3.06 18.18
C LEU A 15 -17.38 2.81 19.58
N ALA A 16 -17.96 3.36 20.63
CA ALA A 16 -17.49 3.23 22.02
C ALA A 16 -17.90 1.93 22.74
N ALA A 17 -18.23 0.85 22.02
CA ALA A 17 -18.69 -0.41 22.61
C ALA A 17 -17.70 -1.57 22.41
N LEU A 18 -16.39 -1.34 22.57
CA LEU A 18 -15.45 -2.39 22.97
C LEU A 18 -15.25 -2.26 24.50
N PRO A 19 -15.35 -3.35 25.29
CA PRO A 19 -15.11 -3.26 26.72
C PRO A 19 -13.69 -2.75 26.97
N PRO A 20 -13.48 -1.81 27.90
CA PRO A 20 -12.14 -1.36 28.26
C PRO A 20 -11.43 -2.52 28.96
N ALA A 21 -10.50 -3.18 28.24
CA ALA A 21 -9.43 -3.90 28.91
C ALA A 21 -8.62 -2.82 29.64
N GLY A 22 -8.76 -2.75 30.95
CA GLY A 22 -8.12 -1.71 31.77
C GLY A 22 -6.60 -1.82 31.70
N PHE A 23 -6.01 -0.93 30.92
CA PHE A 23 -4.58 -0.66 30.94
C PHE A 23 -4.41 0.79 31.41
N ALA A 24 -3.77 0.92 32.60
CA ALA A 24 -3.30 2.19 33.09
C ALA A 24 -2.19 2.71 32.17
N TRP A 25 -2.42 3.77 31.45
CA TRP A 25 -1.46 4.43 30.57
C TRP A 25 -0.55 5.35 31.37
N ALA A 26 0.71 4.96 31.57
CA ALA A 26 1.75 5.90 31.98
C ALA A 26 2.00 6.86 30.79
N GLY A 27 1.89 8.16 31.02
CA GLY A 27 1.89 9.19 29.99
C GLY A 27 3.23 9.33 29.27
N GLN A 28 3.42 8.58 28.19
CA GLN A 28 4.39 8.95 27.16
C GLN A 28 3.78 10.01 26.25
N ALA A 29 4.57 11.04 25.94
CA ALA A 29 4.14 12.08 25.03
C ALA A 29 3.75 11.45 23.69
N GLN A 30 2.54 11.74 23.20
CA GLN A 30 2.10 11.31 21.89
C GLN A 30 3.00 11.93 20.83
N PRO A 31 3.37 11.24 19.74
CA PRO A 31 4.00 11.86 18.59
C PRO A 31 3.15 13.05 18.14
N LYS A 32 3.76 14.23 18.12
CA LYS A 32 3.07 15.47 17.78
C LYS A 32 2.98 15.69 16.28
N SER A 33 3.83 15.00 15.53
CA SER A 33 3.96 15.12 14.08
C SER A 33 4.09 13.73 13.41
N ALA A 34 3.80 13.71 12.12
CA ALA A 34 4.08 12.58 11.25
C ALA A 34 4.56 13.11 9.90
N SER A 35 5.67 12.59 9.40
CA SER A 35 6.18 12.89 8.07
C SER A 35 5.84 11.75 7.12
N LEU A 36 5.19 12.06 5.98
CA LEU A 36 4.69 11.08 5.02
C LEU A 36 5.33 11.33 3.66
N ALA A 37 6.08 10.36 3.15
CA ALA A 37 6.38 10.31 1.72
C ALA A 37 5.06 10.01 0.99
N ALA A 38 4.64 10.91 0.13
CA ALA A 38 3.35 10.84 -0.55
C ALA A 38 3.46 11.33 -2.00
N ALA A 39 2.50 10.94 -2.80
CA ALA A 39 2.28 11.51 -4.11
C ALA A 39 0.89 12.10 -4.23
N TRP A 40 0.74 13.14 -5.01
CA TRP A 40 -0.53 13.83 -5.22
C TRP A 40 -0.56 14.57 -6.55
N ARG A 41 -1.72 15.00 -6.94
CA ARG A 41 -1.93 15.99 -8.01
C ARG A 41 -2.81 17.13 -7.52
N GLY A 42 -2.88 18.19 -8.27
CA GLY A 42 -3.88 19.22 -8.08
C GLY A 42 -5.31 18.65 -8.21
N PRO A 43 -6.34 19.50 -7.95
CA PRO A 43 -7.73 19.05 -7.87
C PRO A 43 -8.31 18.56 -9.22
N ASN A 44 -7.73 18.97 -10.34
CA ASN A 44 -8.27 18.66 -11.67
C ASN A 44 -7.55 17.46 -12.31
N ALA A 45 -8.21 16.74 -13.18
CA ALA A 45 -7.66 15.54 -13.82
C ALA A 45 -6.40 15.79 -14.67
N GLY A 46 -6.25 17.02 -15.21
CA GLY A 46 -5.07 17.42 -16.02
C GLY A 46 -3.95 18.09 -15.25
N ASP A 47 -4.06 18.22 -13.93
CA ASP A 47 -3.06 18.88 -13.12
C ASP A 47 -1.80 18.02 -12.99
N THR A 48 -0.66 18.69 -12.80
CA THR A 48 0.63 18.06 -12.60
C THR A 48 0.62 17.14 -11.38
N TYR A 49 1.26 15.99 -11.51
CA TYR A 49 1.54 15.10 -10.40
C TYR A 49 2.84 15.51 -9.69
N PHE A 50 2.85 15.31 -8.39
CA PHE A 50 3.99 15.54 -7.52
C PHE A 50 4.26 14.32 -6.65
N ALA A 51 5.52 14.15 -6.25
CA ALA A 51 5.90 13.31 -5.13
C ALA A 51 6.78 14.10 -4.18
N GLY A 52 6.66 13.82 -2.88
CA GLY A 52 7.41 14.57 -1.88
C GLY A 52 7.05 14.17 -0.46
N VAL A 53 7.12 15.12 0.46
CA VAL A 53 6.85 14.89 1.88
C VAL A 53 5.78 15.84 2.39
N LEU A 54 4.76 15.25 2.99
CA LEU A 54 3.72 15.94 3.75
C LEU A 54 4.05 15.80 5.24
N SER A 55 4.13 16.91 5.96
CA SER A 55 4.34 16.93 7.42
C SER A 55 3.04 17.31 8.12
N ALA A 56 2.51 16.39 8.91
CA ALA A 56 1.28 16.55 9.69
C ALA A 56 1.64 16.92 11.14
N ASP A 57 1.28 18.12 11.56
CA ASP A 57 1.43 18.63 12.92
C ASP A 57 0.07 18.58 13.63
N TRP A 58 -0.09 17.63 14.55
CA TRP A 58 -1.34 17.43 15.27
C TRP A 58 -1.60 18.48 16.35
N GLU A 59 -0.54 19.09 16.92
CA GLU A 59 -0.64 20.16 17.90
C GLU A 59 -1.02 21.47 17.20
N GLY A 60 -0.31 21.82 16.12
CA GLY A 60 -0.61 22.97 15.28
C GLY A 60 -1.83 22.78 14.36
N LYS A 61 -2.41 21.59 14.33
CA LYS A 61 -3.59 21.21 13.52
C LYS A 61 -3.46 21.57 12.05
N LYS A 62 -2.31 21.29 11.46
CA LYS A 62 -2.01 21.62 10.06
C LYS A 62 -1.19 20.55 9.38
N ILE A 63 -1.28 20.52 8.06
CA ILE A 63 -0.39 19.78 7.17
C ILE A 63 0.40 20.80 6.35
N THR A 64 1.68 20.53 6.13
CA THR A 64 2.54 21.33 5.26
C THR A 64 3.19 20.43 4.21
N ILE A 65 3.40 20.95 3.01
CA ILE A 65 4.23 20.31 1.99
C ILE A 65 5.67 20.73 2.30
N SER A 66 6.47 19.80 2.84
CA SER A 66 7.86 20.08 3.22
C SER A 66 8.79 20.11 2.02
N ARG A 67 8.51 19.28 1.01
CA ARG A 67 9.21 19.23 -0.28
C ARG A 67 8.34 18.54 -1.33
N ALA A 68 8.56 18.88 -2.60
CA ALA A 68 7.86 18.26 -3.72
C ALA A 68 8.69 18.34 -5.01
N ALA A 69 8.62 17.31 -5.82
CA ALA A 69 9.11 17.29 -7.19
C ALA A 69 7.95 17.03 -8.16
N ALA A 70 7.92 17.76 -9.27
CA ALA A 70 6.97 17.50 -10.34
C ALA A 70 7.32 16.21 -11.09
N LEU A 71 6.31 15.45 -11.48
CA LEU A 71 6.47 14.15 -12.12
C LEU A 71 5.95 14.15 -13.56
N PRO A 72 6.53 13.32 -14.44
CA PRO A 72 6.13 13.26 -15.87
C PRO A 72 4.67 12.78 -16.05
N THR A 73 4.26 11.79 -15.27
CA THR A 73 2.93 11.18 -15.29
C THR A 73 2.54 10.73 -13.89
N ARG A 74 1.37 10.11 -13.75
CA ARG A 74 0.91 9.57 -12.47
C ARG A 74 1.95 8.61 -11.88
N PRO A 75 2.39 8.82 -10.63
CA PRO A 75 3.20 7.87 -9.88
C PRO A 75 2.35 6.71 -9.33
N HIS A 76 3.01 5.73 -8.69
CA HIS A 76 2.34 4.70 -7.92
C HIS A 76 3.09 4.41 -6.62
N GLY A 77 4.18 3.65 -6.66
CA GLY A 77 4.95 3.31 -5.46
C GLY A 77 5.97 4.39 -5.08
N LEU A 78 6.14 4.53 -3.77
CA LEU A 78 7.18 5.36 -3.16
C LEU A 78 7.96 4.50 -2.17
N THR A 79 9.29 4.61 -2.19
CA THR A 79 10.16 3.91 -1.22
C THR A 79 11.16 4.91 -0.67
N PRO A 80 11.10 5.22 0.64
CA PRO A 80 12.11 6.04 1.28
C PRO A 80 13.46 5.32 1.33
N GLU A 81 14.52 6.07 1.19
CA GLU A 81 15.90 5.62 1.38
C GLU A 81 16.49 6.20 2.68
N ALA A 82 17.50 5.53 3.23
CA ALA A 82 18.09 5.90 4.53
C ALA A 82 18.72 7.30 4.57
N ASP A 83 19.11 7.86 3.41
CA ASP A 83 19.62 9.22 3.29
C ASP A 83 18.51 10.29 3.20
N GLY A 84 17.25 9.86 3.26
CA GLY A 84 16.06 10.69 3.15
C GLY A 84 15.64 11.00 1.71
N SER A 85 16.28 10.41 0.71
CA SER A 85 15.77 10.42 -0.67
C SER A 85 14.56 9.50 -0.83
N LEU A 86 13.85 9.63 -1.96
CA LEU A 86 12.68 8.83 -2.31
C LEU A 86 12.87 8.20 -3.68
N LEU A 87 12.68 6.89 -3.78
CA LEU A 87 12.47 6.22 -5.05
C LEU A 87 10.99 6.29 -5.40
N VAL A 88 10.68 6.71 -6.61
CA VAL A 88 9.31 6.88 -7.11
C VAL A 88 9.17 6.20 -8.47
N THR A 89 8.12 5.41 -8.64
CA THR A 89 7.83 4.70 -9.89
C THR A 89 6.58 5.24 -10.57
N GLY A 90 6.57 5.26 -11.90
CA GLY A 90 5.36 5.51 -12.67
C GLY A 90 4.33 4.40 -12.50
N VAL A 91 3.03 4.76 -12.54
CA VAL A 91 1.93 3.79 -12.53
C VAL A 91 1.99 2.90 -13.78
N ARG A 92 1.58 1.64 -13.63
CA ARG A 92 1.49 0.68 -14.75
C ARG A 92 0.67 1.19 -15.94
N PRO A 93 1.14 0.97 -17.16
CA PRO A 93 2.46 0.45 -17.56
C PRO A 93 3.54 1.54 -17.42
N GLY A 94 4.28 1.50 -16.32
CA GLY A 94 5.20 2.55 -15.91
C GLY A 94 6.42 2.64 -16.82
N ALA A 95 6.69 3.84 -17.31
CA ALA A 95 7.80 4.08 -18.23
C ALA A 95 9.03 4.70 -17.54
N TRP A 96 8.93 5.08 -16.26
CA TRP A 96 10.00 5.79 -15.58
C TRP A 96 10.16 5.36 -14.12
N LEU A 97 11.41 5.40 -13.63
CA LEU A 97 11.83 5.28 -12.24
C LEU A 97 12.68 6.48 -11.90
N MET A 98 12.47 7.09 -10.74
CA MET A 98 13.09 8.36 -10.37
C MET A 98 13.57 8.32 -8.93
N ARG A 99 14.72 8.97 -8.64
CA ARG A 99 15.15 9.31 -7.29
C ARG A 99 14.99 10.81 -7.06
N ILE A 100 14.31 11.17 -5.98
CA ILE A 100 14.13 12.55 -5.51
C ILE A 100 14.92 12.72 -4.23
N GLU A 101 15.84 13.66 -4.20
CA GLU A 101 16.67 13.95 -3.04
C GLU A 101 15.90 14.61 -1.89
N ARG A 102 16.57 14.69 -0.74
CA ARG A 102 15.99 15.30 0.49
C ARG A 102 15.61 16.78 0.28
N ASP A 103 16.21 17.49 -0.64
CA ASP A 103 15.89 18.90 -0.99
C ASP A 103 14.75 19.01 -2.02
N GLY A 104 14.20 17.91 -2.49
CA GLY A 104 13.11 17.86 -3.48
C GLY A 104 13.60 17.88 -4.94
N LYS A 105 14.91 17.87 -5.20
CA LYS A 105 15.43 17.79 -6.57
C LYS A 105 15.44 16.35 -7.08
N VAL A 106 15.23 16.20 -8.38
CA VAL A 106 15.41 14.91 -9.07
C VAL A 106 16.90 14.67 -9.28
N ALA A 107 17.47 13.70 -8.55
CA ALA A 107 18.86 13.31 -8.68
C ALA A 107 19.09 12.40 -9.89
N GLN A 108 18.15 11.47 -10.11
CA GLN A 108 18.24 10.47 -11.16
C GLN A 108 16.86 10.15 -11.72
N GLN A 109 16.82 9.88 -13.02
CA GLN A 109 15.66 9.35 -13.71
C GLN A 109 16.13 8.35 -14.76
N VAL A 110 15.47 7.19 -14.78
CA VAL A 110 15.61 6.18 -15.83
C VAL A 110 14.30 6.12 -16.60
N ASP A 111 14.39 6.22 -17.92
CA ASP A 111 13.29 5.97 -18.84
C ASP A 111 13.44 4.54 -19.39
N LEU A 112 12.45 3.70 -19.13
CA LEU A 112 12.47 2.30 -19.54
C LEU A 112 12.37 2.13 -21.07
N ALA A 113 11.91 3.14 -21.81
CA ALA A 113 11.92 3.10 -23.26
C ALA A 113 13.34 3.09 -23.85
N GLY A 114 14.33 3.58 -23.09
CA GLY A 114 15.74 3.53 -23.45
C GLY A 114 16.46 2.23 -23.09
N GLU A 115 15.79 1.32 -22.36
CA GLU A 115 16.34 0.01 -22.01
C GLU A 115 16.13 -1.00 -23.16
N SER A 116 17.02 -1.99 -23.25
CA SER A 116 16.94 -3.06 -24.28
C SER A 116 15.76 -4.04 -24.07
N SER A 117 14.98 -3.88 -23.01
CA SER A 117 13.85 -4.73 -22.62
C SER A 117 12.52 -4.07 -22.99
N ASP A 118 11.55 -4.88 -23.45
CA ASP A 118 10.15 -4.45 -23.61
C ASP A 118 9.38 -4.41 -22.29
N ALA A 119 10.05 -4.53 -21.16
CA ALA A 119 9.44 -4.48 -19.84
C ALA A 119 8.93 -3.08 -19.48
N ARG A 120 7.85 -3.04 -18.71
CA ARG A 120 7.30 -1.83 -18.10
C ARG A 120 7.07 -2.07 -16.61
N LEU A 121 7.21 -1.03 -15.81
CA LEU A 121 6.99 -1.08 -14.37
C LEU A 121 5.50 -1.32 -14.05
N ASN A 122 5.26 -2.10 -13.01
CA ASN A 122 3.94 -2.29 -12.42
C ASN A 122 3.68 -1.37 -11.22
N GLY A 123 4.65 -0.54 -10.86
CA GLY A 123 4.48 0.56 -9.94
C GLY A 123 5.09 0.38 -8.55
N HIS A 124 5.82 -0.71 -8.26
CA HIS A 124 6.46 -0.88 -6.97
C HIS A 124 7.95 -1.15 -7.06
N VAL A 125 8.68 -0.66 -6.05
CA VAL A 125 10.13 -0.82 -5.90
C VAL A 125 10.46 -1.07 -4.42
N VAL A 126 11.46 -1.88 -4.15
CA VAL A 126 11.99 -2.12 -2.79
C VAL A 126 13.51 -2.20 -2.83
N VAL A 127 14.15 -1.74 -1.76
CA VAL A 127 15.61 -1.84 -1.59
C VAL A 127 15.97 -3.21 -1.03
N SER A 128 17.05 -3.83 -1.54
CA SER A 128 17.58 -5.07 -0.99
C SER A 128 18.06 -4.88 0.45
N PRO A 129 18.08 -5.94 1.28
CA PRO A 129 18.58 -5.85 2.66
C PRO A 129 20.03 -5.36 2.77
N ARG A 130 20.87 -5.66 1.76
CA ARG A 130 22.25 -5.19 1.70
C ARG A 130 22.38 -3.75 1.21
N GLY A 131 21.31 -3.18 0.66
CA GLY A 131 21.30 -1.83 0.14
C GLY A 131 22.11 -1.62 -1.15
N ASP A 132 22.48 -2.68 -1.84
CA ASP A 132 23.28 -2.65 -3.07
C ASP A 132 22.43 -2.59 -4.33
N VAL A 133 21.27 -3.23 -4.31
CA VAL A 133 20.32 -3.26 -5.43
C VAL A 133 18.92 -2.86 -4.99
N ILE A 134 18.09 -2.55 -5.97
CA ILE A 134 16.65 -2.40 -5.82
C ILE A 134 15.95 -3.41 -6.71
N TYR A 135 14.76 -3.83 -6.30
CA TYR A 135 13.89 -4.72 -7.06
C TYR A 135 12.64 -3.97 -7.49
N THR A 136 12.27 -4.10 -8.76
CA THR A 136 11.06 -3.49 -9.34
C THR A 136 10.13 -4.56 -9.85
N THR A 137 8.81 -4.40 -9.66
CA THR A 137 7.81 -5.22 -10.33
C THR A 137 7.61 -4.73 -11.75
N GLU A 138 7.69 -5.65 -12.72
CA GLU A 138 7.64 -5.35 -14.14
C GLU A 138 6.77 -6.37 -14.90
N THR A 139 6.33 -6.00 -16.10
CA THR A 139 5.68 -6.90 -17.06
C THR A 139 6.38 -6.79 -18.41
N ASP A 140 6.72 -7.91 -19.00
CA ASP A 140 7.11 -8.01 -20.41
C ASP A 140 5.87 -7.74 -21.28
N MET A 141 5.85 -6.61 -21.97
CA MET A 141 4.69 -6.17 -22.75
C MET A 141 4.43 -7.00 -24.00
N LYS A 142 5.40 -7.80 -24.47
CA LYS A 142 5.22 -8.72 -25.60
C LYS A 142 4.56 -10.02 -25.20
N THR A 143 4.98 -10.56 -24.06
CA THR A 143 4.53 -11.91 -23.63
C THR A 143 3.50 -11.87 -22.51
N GLY A 144 3.34 -10.73 -21.82
CA GLY A 144 2.49 -10.58 -20.64
C GLY A 144 3.08 -11.21 -19.37
N ARG A 145 4.29 -11.80 -19.43
CA ARG A 145 4.92 -12.43 -18.27
C ARG A 145 5.33 -11.42 -17.21
N GLY A 146 5.10 -11.79 -15.97
CA GLY A 146 5.56 -11.00 -14.84
C GLY A 146 7.05 -11.15 -14.58
N LEU A 147 7.71 -10.04 -14.32
CA LEU A 147 9.15 -9.94 -14.12
C LEU A 147 9.48 -9.18 -12.85
N ILE A 148 10.68 -9.44 -12.32
CA ILE A 148 11.34 -8.65 -11.29
C ILE A 148 12.61 -8.08 -11.89
N GLY A 149 12.66 -6.75 -12.05
CA GLY A 149 13.88 -6.06 -12.44
C GLY A 149 14.82 -5.95 -11.24
N VAL A 150 16.06 -6.41 -11.40
CA VAL A 150 17.15 -6.20 -10.44
C VAL A 150 17.98 -5.04 -10.96
N ARG A 151 18.05 -3.96 -10.18
CA ARG A 151 18.69 -2.71 -10.61
C ARG A 151 19.77 -2.30 -9.63
N ASP A 152 20.86 -1.74 -10.16
CA ASP A 152 21.86 -1.08 -9.33
C ASP A 152 21.22 0.08 -8.57
N ARG A 153 21.40 0.10 -7.25
CA ARG A 153 20.73 1.11 -6.43
C ARG A 153 21.20 2.53 -6.75
N GLN A 154 22.46 2.75 -7.04
CA GLN A 154 23.00 4.09 -7.26
C GLN A 154 22.58 4.64 -8.61
N SER A 155 22.78 3.89 -9.69
CA SER A 155 22.51 4.33 -11.06
C SER A 155 21.08 4.06 -11.54
N LEU A 156 20.30 3.26 -10.82
CA LEU A 156 18.96 2.75 -11.17
C LEU A 156 18.93 1.88 -12.45
N LYS A 157 20.10 1.58 -13.04
CA LYS A 157 20.21 0.76 -14.25
C LYS A 157 19.90 -0.70 -13.97
N LYS A 158 19.21 -1.35 -14.90
CA LYS A 158 18.89 -2.79 -14.81
C LYS A 158 20.17 -3.61 -14.95
N LEU A 159 20.41 -4.50 -13.97
CA LEU A 159 21.53 -5.44 -13.91
C LEU A 159 21.09 -6.84 -14.36
N ALA A 160 19.89 -7.25 -13.96
CA ALA A 160 19.33 -8.55 -14.24
C ALA A 160 17.79 -8.49 -14.26
N GLU A 161 17.19 -9.57 -14.74
CA GLU A 161 15.76 -9.75 -14.80
C GLU A 161 15.41 -11.16 -14.37
N TRP A 162 14.46 -11.31 -13.44
CA TRP A 162 13.98 -12.59 -12.95
C TRP A 162 12.49 -12.76 -13.28
N GLN A 163 12.02 -13.99 -13.37
CA GLN A 163 10.59 -14.25 -13.49
C GLN A 163 9.90 -14.06 -12.14
N SER A 164 8.73 -13.42 -12.13
CA SER A 164 7.88 -13.36 -10.96
C SER A 164 7.09 -14.64 -10.71
N HIS A 165 7.20 -15.62 -11.60
CA HIS A 165 6.44 -16.88 -11.62
C HIS A 165 4.92 -16.68 -11.58
N GLY A 166 4.42 -15.63 -12.20
CA GLY A 166 3.02 -15.30 -12.36
C GLY A 166 2.80 -14.17 -13.37
N LEU A 167 1.57 -13.71 -13.47
CA LEU A 167 1.18 -12.58 -14.30
C LEU A 167 0.97 -11.34 -13.43
N GLU A 168 1.33 -10.18 -13.98
CA GLU A 168 1.03 -8.89 -13.36
C GLU A 168 1.50 -8.81 -11.90
N PRO A 169 2.83 -8.99 -11.60
CA PRO A 169 3.34 -8.77 -10.25
C PRO A 169 3.02 -7.33 -9.85
N HIS A 170 2.33 -7.16 -8.71
CA HIS A 170 1.87 -5.84 -8.29
C HIS A 170 2.81 -5.26 -7.25
N GLN A 171 2.74 -5.70 -6.01
CA GLN A 171 3.67 -5.28 -4.97
C GLN A 171 4.64 -6.39 -4.57
N LEU A 172 5.80 -5.97 -4.11
CA LEU A 172 6.81 -6.85 -3.52
C LEU A 172 7.29 -6.27 -2.18
N LEU A 173 7.60 -7.16 -1.25
CA LEU A 173 8.25 -6.85 0.03
C LEU A 173 9.42 -7.80 0.27
N VAL A 174 10.33 -7.42 1.16
CA VAL A 174 11.40 -8.30 1.63
C VAL A 174 10.99 -8.89 2.97
N ASP A 175 11.21 -10.20 3.17
CA ASP A 175 11.02 -10.86 4.46
C ASP A 175 12.28 -10.74 5.34
N ALA A 176 12.20 -11.16 6.60
CA ALA A 176 13.30 -11.10 7.57
C ALA A 176 14.52 -11.95 7.16
N ALA A 177 14.36 -12.94 6.28
CA ALA A 177 15.43 -13.76 5.74
C ALA A 177 16.06 -13.17 4.47
N GLY A 178 15.52 -12.05 3.96
CA GLY A 178 15.98 -11.40 2.74
C GLY A 178 15.38 -11.97 1.46
N HIS A 179 14.31 -12.77 1.54
CA HIS A 179 13.59 -13.26 0.38
C HIS A 179 12.56 -12.22 -0.10
N LEU A 180 12.22 -12.27 -1.38
CA LEU A 180 11.17 -11.44 -1.95
C LEU A 180 9.81 -12.11 -1.84
N MET A 181 8.85 -11.44 -1.23
CA MET A 181 7.43 -11.78 -1.25
C MET A 181 6.76 -10.95 -2.33
N ILE A 182 6.13 -11.58 -3.30
CA ILE A 182 5.57 -10.92 -4.49
C ILE A 182 4.10 -11.31 -4.65
N ALA A 183 3.22 -10.31 -4.71
CA ALA A 183 1.82 -10.49 -5.07
C ALA A 183 1.67 -10.42 -6.59
N ASN A 184 1.47 -11.54 -7.26
CA ASN A 184 1.07 -11.59 -8.65
C ASN A 184 -0.45 -11.42 -8.74
N GLY A 185 -0.90 -10.35 -9.39
CA GLY A 185 -2.33 -10.06 -9.57
C GLY A 185 -3.04 -11.07 -10.48
N GLY A 186 -2.28 -11.76 -11.31
CA GLY A 186 -2.76 -12.87 -12.14
C GLY A 186 -3.61 -12.45 -13.33
N ILE A 187 -3.76 -11.17 -13.61
CA ILE A 187 -4.65 -10.66 -14.66
C ILE A 187 -3.93 -10.66 -16.00
N PRO A 188 -4.41 -11.39 -17.03
CA PRO A 188 -3.91 -11.25 -18.38
C PRO A 188 -4.17 -9.85 -18.91
N ARG A 189 -3.14 -9.22 -19.51
CA ARG A 189 -3.24 -7.87 -20.08
C ARG A 189 -2.66 -7.84 -21.50
N THR A 190 -3.27 -7.02 -22.33
CA THR A 190 -2.73 -6.69 -23.66
C THR A 190 -1.52 -5.74 -23.51
N ALA A 191 -0.76 -5.56 -24.59
CA ALA A 191 0.31 -4.58 -24.66
C ALA A 191 -0.16 -3.12 -24.37
N ALA A 192 -1.44 -2.83 -24.56
CA ALA A 192 -2.07 -1.56 -24.19
C ALA A 192 -2.65 -1.55 -22.76
N ASP A 193 -2.21 -2.46 -21.90
CA ASP A 193 -2.63 -2.63 -20.50
C ASP A 193 -4.14 -2.92 -20.30
N LYS A 194 -4.85 -3.35 -21.33
CA LYS A 194 -6.26 -3.72 -21.19
C LYS A 194 -6.40 -5.15 -20.68
N LYS A 195 -7.24 -5.35 -19.67
CA LYS A 195 -7.61 -6.69 -19.17
C LYS A 195 -8.30 -7.47 -20.28
N TYR A 196 -7.99 -8.76 -20.40
CA TYR A 196 -8.67 -9.68 -21.31
C TYR A 196 -8.68 -11.08 -20.72
N ASP A 197 -9.59 -11.94 -21.18
CA ASP A 197 -9.68 -13.37 -20.85
C ASP A 197 -9.49 -13.66 -19.34
N LEU A 198 -10.32 -13.04 -18.54
CA LEU A 198 -10.24 -13.12 -17.07
C LEU A 198 -10.48 -14.55 -16.54
N HIS A 199 -10.96 -15.47 -17.35
CA HIS A 199 -11.06 -16.91 -17.00
C HIS A 199 -9.68 -17.56 -16.87
N ARG A 200 -8.64 -16.96 -17.43
CA ARG A 200 -7.24 -17.41 -17.35
C ARG A 200 -6.44 -16.69 -16.28
N MET A 201 -7.10 -16.02 -15.36
CA MET A 201 -6.41 -15.43 -14.22
C MET A 201 -5.63 -16.49 -13.43
N ASP A 202 -4.41 -16.12 -13.01
CA ASP A 202 -3.50 -16.99 -12.26
C ASP A 202 -2.85 -16.17 -11.13
N ALA A 203 -3.70 -15.69 -10.20
CA ALA A 203 -3.25 -14.93 -9.05
C ALA A 203 -2.45 -15.81 -8.07
N SER A 204 -1.34 -15.29 -7.56
CA SER A 204 -0.49 -16.04 -6.64
C SER A 204 0.34 -15.11 -5.75
N LEU A 205 0.64 -15.58 -4.55
CA LEU A 205 1.72 -15.05 -3.73
C LEU A 205 2.94 -15.95 -3.95
N VAL A 206 4.11 -15.37 -4.21
CA VAL A 206 5.34 -16.16 -4.37
C VAL A 206 6.43 -15.66 -3.44
N ARG A 207 7.31 -16.58 -3.02
CA ARG A 207 8.55 -16.28 -2.33
C ARG A 207 9.72 -16.63 -3.26
N LEU A 208 10.57 -15.64 -3.54
CA LEU A 208 11.81 -15.86 -4.30
C LEU A 208 13.02 -15.67 -3.39
N ASP A 209 14.07 -16.43 -3.67
CA ASP A 209 15.39 -16.17 -3.12
C ASP A 209 15.88 -14.77 -3.57
N GLY A 210 16.19 -13.90 -2.63
CA GLY A 210 16.55 -12.50 -2.90
C GLY A 210 17.92 -12.30 -3.55
N GLN A 211 18.73 -13.35 -3.73
CA GLN A 211 20.04 -13.27 -4.38
C GLN A 211 20.03 -13.85 -5.79
N SER A 212 19.24 -14.88 -6.02
CA SER A 212 19.24 -15.63 -7.28
C SER A 212 17.92 -15.53 -8.07
N GLY A 213 16.84 -15.02 -7.47
CA GLY A 213 15.51 -15.01 -8.10
C GLY A 213 14.87 -16.40 -8.18
N ARG A 214 15.49 -17.44 -7.57
CA ARG A 214 14.95 -18.80 -7.58
C ARG A 214 13.63 -18.87 -6.80
N LEU A 215 12.61 -19.51 -7.39
CA LEU A 215 11.33 -19.75 -6.71
C LEU A 215 11.54 -20.68 -5.51
N LEU A 216 11.14 -20.21 -4.32
CA LEU A 216 11.16 -20.98 -3.07
C LEU A 216 9.78 -21.55 -2.75
N ARG A 217 8.73 -20.75 -2.92
CA ARG A 217 7.35 -21.16 -2.64
C ARG A 217 6.35 -20.39 -3.49
N ARG A 218 5.19 -20.99 -3.74
CA ARG A 218 4.04 -20.36 -4.39
C ARG A 218 2.76 -20.77 -3.68
N TRP A 219 1.89 -19.80 -3.38
CA TRP A 219 0.57 -19.97 -2.78
C TRP A 219 -0.49 -19.42 -3.72
N THR A 220 -1.63 -20.08 -3.78
CA THR A 220 -2.80 -19.67 -4.54
C THR A 220 -4.03 -19.74 -3.66
N LEU A 221 -5.09 -19.04 -4.03
CA LEU A 221 -6.42 -19.16 -3.45
C LEU A 221 -7.30 -20.05 -4.34
N ASP A 222 -8.33 -20.66 -3.75
CA ASP A 222 -9.27 -21.50 -4.51
C ASP A 222 -10.06 -20.70 -5.54
N ASP A 223 -10.34 -19.42 -5.26
CA ASP A 223 -10.99 -18.51 -6.21
C ASP A 223 -9.94 -17.76 -7.04
N PRO A 224 -9.75 -18.14 -8.32
CA PRO A 224 -8.75 -17.52 -9.19
C PRO A 224 -9.08 -16.07 -9.61
N ARG A 225 -10.31 -15.60 -9.34
CA ARG A 225 -10.77 -14.24 -9.66
C ARG A 225 -10.41 -13.22 -8.58
N LEU A 226 -9.73 -13.63 -7.51
CA LEU A 226 -9.19 -12.78 -6.46
C LEU A 226 -7.77 -12.34 -6.83
N SER A 227 -7.63 -11.15 -7.37
CA SER A 227 -6.34 -10.57 -7.75
C SER A 227 -5.57 -10.09 -6.51
N LEU A 228 -4.39 -10.65 -6.24
CA LEU A 228 -3.51 -10.26 -5.15
C LEU A 228 -2.77 -8.95 -5.51
N ARG A 229 -2.78 -7.96 -4.60
CA ARG A 229 -2.29 -6.61 -4.91
C ARG A 229 -1.25 -6.10 -3.93
N HIS A 230 -1.67 -5.54 -2.81
CA HIS A 230 -0.79 -4.88 -1.87
C HIS A 230 -0.50 -5.78 -0.68
N LEU A 231 0.67 -5.59 -0.09
CA LEU A 231 1.24 -6.43 0.95
C LEU A 231 1.60 -5.59 2.18
N ALA A 232 1.38 -6.13 3.37
CA ALA A 232 1.86 -5.53 4.59
C ALA A 232 2.28 -6.60 5.59
N TRP A 233 3.43 -6.41 6.25
CA TRP A 233 3.82 -7.21 7.41
C TRP A 233 3.20 -6.64 8.68
N SER A 234 2.70 -7.50 9.56
CA SER A 234 2.25 -7.11 10.90
C SER A 234 2.62 -8.18 11.92
N HIS A 235 3.04 -7.74 13.11
CA HIS A 235 3.46 -8.62 14.20
C HIS A 235 2.45 -8.60 15.33
N TRP A 236 1.98 -9.79 15.74
CA TRP A 236 1.07 -9.98 16.87
C TRP A 236 1.84 -10.44 18.11
N ALA A 237 2.13 -9.50 19.00
CA ALA A 237 2.96 -9.73 20.18
C ALA A 237 2.40 -10.83 21.12
N LYS A 238 1.06 -10.91 21.31
CA LYS A 238 0.43 -11.92 22.18
C LYS A 238 0.67 -13.35 21.73
N GLY A 239 0.76 -13.58 20.41
CA GLY A 239 0.99 -14.91 19.83
C GLY A 239 2.42 -15.11 19.35
N ASP A 240 3.27 -14.10 19.47
CA ASP A 240 4.62 -14.06 18.87
C ASP A 240 4.60 -14.49 17.38
N LYS A 241 3.63 -13.96 16.64
CA LYS A 241 3.40 -14.30 15.24
C LYS A 241 3.54 -13.10 14.33
N THR A 242 4.19 -13.31 13.20
CA THR A 242 4.23 -12.35 12.11
C THR A 242 3.36 -12.86 10.97
N PHE A 243 2.45 -12.00 10.51
CA PHE A 243 1.56 -12.25 9.40
C PHE A 243 1.96 -11.40 8.19
N LEU A 244 1.73 -11.92 6.98
CA LEU A 244 1.71 -11.11 5.77
C LEU A 244 0.25 -10.95 5.32
N GLY A 245 -0.26 -9.73 5.41
CA GLY A 245 -1.56 -9.37 4.85
C GLY A 245 -1.44 -9.10 3.35
N VAL A 246 -2.44 -9.54 2.62
CA VAL A 246 -2.56 -9.38 1.16
C VAL A 246 -3.89 -8.74 0.84
N ALA A 247 -3.87 -7.48 0.42
CA ALA A 247 -5.05 -6.79 -0.10
C ALA A 247 -5.42 -7.33 -1.48
N MET A 248 -6.70 -7.54 -1.74
CA MET A 248 -7.19 -8.16 -2.96
C MET A 248 -8.22 -7.30 -3.69
N GLN A 249 -8.33 -7.55 -4.99
CA GLN A 249 -9.36 -6.97 -5.85
C GLN A 249 -10.06 -8.09 -6.63
N ALA A 250 -11.37 -8.17 -6.50
CA ALA A 250 -12.18 -9.18 -7.17
C ALA A 250 -12.43 -8.80 -8.64
N GLU A 251 -12.24 -9.76 -9.53
CA GLU A 251 -12.40 -9.62 -10.99
C GLU A 251 -13.53 -10.49 -11.52
N HIS A 252 -14.56 -10.76 -10.72
CA HIS A 252 -15.74 -11.52 -11.14
C HIS A 252 -16.56 -10.74 -12.17
N ASP A 253 -17.14 -11.46 -13.13
CA ASP A 253 -18.02 -10.88 -14.15
C ASP A 253 -19.36 -10.46 -13.53
N ASP A 254 -19.91 -11.28 -12.62
CA ASP A 254 -21.09 -10.94 -11.86
C ASP A 254 -20.80 -9.84 -10.81
N PRO A 255 -21.48 -8.67 -10.89
CA PRO A 255 -21.29 -7.58 -9.93
C PRO A 255 -21.61 -7.97 -8.47
N SER A 256 -22.58 -8.86 -8.25
CA SER A 256 -22.94 -9.31 -6.90
C SER A 256 -21.87 -10.19 -6.30
N ALA A 257 -21.33 -11.14 -7.07
CA ALA A 257 -20.20 -11.97 -6.65
C ALA A 257 -18.97 -11.12 -6.39
N ARG A 258 -18.69 -10.13 -7.26
CA ARG A 258 -17.60 -9.17 -7.06
C ARG A 258 -17.77 -8.40 -5.76
N ALA A 259 -18.93 -7.81 -5.51
CA ALA A 259 -19.19 -7.02 -4.31
C ALA A 259 -19.11 -7.85 -3.02
N ALA A 260 -19.46 -9.13 -3.09
CA ALA A 260 -19.44 -10.06 -1.98
C ALA A 260 -18.06 -10.72 -1.74
N ALA A 261 -17.09 -10.49 -2.62
CA ALA A 261 -15.79 -11.15 -2.55
C ALA A 261 -14.94 -10.63 -1.37
N PRO A 262 -14.09 -11.49 -0.77
CA PRO A 262 -13.18 -11.09 0.29
C PRO A 262 -12.11 -10.12 -0.26
N ILE A 263 -11.67 -9.20 0.59
CA ILE A 263 -10.67 -8.18 0.24
C ILE A 263 -9.33 -8.38 0.94
N LEU A 264 -9.21 -9.38 1.83
CA LEU A 264 -8.02 -9.71 2.59
C LEU A 264 -7.74 -11.22 2.52
N ALA A 265 -6.50 -11.57 2.16
CA ALA A 265 -5.91 -12.85 2.50
C ALA A 265 -4.76 -12.64 3.50
N VAL A 266 -4.45 -13.65 4.30
CA VAL A 266 -3.37 -13.61 5.29
C VAL A 266 -2.50 -14.86 5.12
N LEU A 267 -1.19 -14.66 4.97
CA LEU A 267 -0.22 -15.71 5.12
C LEU A 267 0.12 -15.85 6.61
N ASP A 268 -0.35 -16.92 7.23
CA ASP A 268 0.00 -17.33 8.59
C ASP A 268 0.95 -18.52 8.51
N SER A 269 2.16 -18.33 8.95
CA SER A 269 3.23 -19.34 8.87
C SER A 269 3.50 -19.75 7.41
N ASP A 270 2.87 -20.78 6.92
CA ASP A 270 3.07 -21.32 5.57
C ASP A 270 1.75 -21.56 4.79
N GLU A 271 0.65 -21.03 5.30
CA GLU A 271 -0.69 -21.16 4.71
C GLU A 271 -1.29 -19.81 4.36
N LEU A 272 -1.74 -19.65 3.12
CA LEU A 272 -2.46 -18.47 2.65
C LEU A 272 -3.96 -18.70 2.83
N ILE A 273 -4.58 -17.98 3.76
CA ILE A 273 -5.97 -18.16 4.18
C ILE A 273 -6.82 -16.91 3.93
N LEU A 274 -8.14 -17.10 3.86
CA LEU A 274 -9.14 -16.03 3.84
C LEU A 274 -9.78 -15.94 5.24
N PRO A 275 -9.23 -15.09 6.14
CA PRO A 275 -9.64 -15.10 7.54
C PRO A 275 -11.02 -14.47 7.77
N ALA A 276 -11.37 -13.43 7.02
CA ALA A 276 -12.64 -12.73 7.13
C ALA A 276 -13.52 -13.04 5.91
N ARG A 277 -14.77 -13.34 6.17
CA ARG A 277 -15.76 -13.49 5.11
C ARG A 277 -16.12 -12.14 4.52
N ALA A 278 -16.57 -12.19 3.28
CA ALA A 278 -16.97 -11.07 2.44
C ALA A 278 -17.67 -9.96 3.20
N GLY A 279 -17.34 -8.78 2.86
CA GLY A 279 -17.84 -7.66 3.58
C GLY A 279 -18.05 -6.41 2.77
N ASP A 280 -18.00 -5.36 3.51
CA ASP A 280 -18.36 -4.01 3.10
C ASP A 280 -17.42 -3.36 2.09
N GLY A 281 -16.33 -4.03 1.69
CA GLY A 281 -15.30 -3.48 0.78
C GLY A 281 -15.66 -3.53 -0.70
N ALA A 282 -16.84 -4.03 -1.06
CA ALA A 282 -17.30 -4.20 -2.44
C ALA A 282 -16.30 -4.98 -3.33
N GLY A 283 -15.58 -5.95 -2.75
CA GLY A 283 -14.57 -6.76 -3.42
C GLY A 283 -13.32 -5.99 -3.86
N TYR A 284 -13.06 -4.82 -3.28
CA TYR A 284 -11.95 -3.97 -3.68
C TYR A 284 -11.19 -3.41 -2.46
N ALA A 285 -9.94 -3.84 -2.29
CA ALA A 285 -9.00 -3.17 -1.41
C ALA A 285 -8.04 -2.30 -2.23
N GLY A 286 -7.98 -1.01 -1.90
CA GLY A 286 -7.12 -0.04 -2.56
C GLY A 286 -5.71 -0.01 -1.98
N ASP A 287 -5.58 -0.24 -0.68
CA ASP A 287 -4.32 -0.26 0.06
C ASP A 287 -4.43 -1.15 1.31
N ILE A 288 -3.30 -1.50 1.91
CA ILE A 288 -3.19 -2.22 3.18
C ILE A 288 -2.01 -1.70 4.00
N ALA A 289 -2.19 -1.56 5.30
CA ALA A 289 -1.13 -1.20 6.22
C ALA A 289 -1.20 -2.04 7.50
N PRO A 290 -0.05 -2.23 8.22
CA PRO A 290 -0.09 -2.78 9.56
C PRO A 290 -0.92 -1.87 10.47
N ALA A 291 -1.62 -2.49 11.41
CA ALA A 291 -2.45 -1.80 12.38
C ALA A 291 -2.24 -2.37 13.77
N TYR A 292 -3.04 -1.90 14.72
CA TYR A 292 -2.93 -2.23 16.13
C TYR A 292 -2.67 -3.73 16.37
N ASN A 293 -1.58 -4.03 17.09
CA ASN A 293 -1.21 -5.33 17.66
C ASN A 293 -1.45 -6.54 16.73
N GLY A 294 -0.80 -6.54 15.58
CA GLY A 294 -0.87 -7.63 14.60
C GLY A 294 -2.03 -7.54 13.61
N GLY A 295 -2.85 -6.49 13.67
CA GLY A 295 -3.94 -6.28 12.73
C GLY A 295 -3.49 -5.69 11.40
N PHE A 296 -4.45 -5.60 10.46
CA PHE A 296 -4.30 -4.90 9.19
C PHE A 296 -5.44 -3.90 9.00
N ALA A 297 -5.09 -2.70 8.55
CA ALA A 297 -6.06 -1.77 8.00
C ALA A 297 -6.12 -1.94 6.47
N LEU A 298 -7.33 -1.92 5.91
CA LEU A 298 -7.58 -1.97 4.47
C LEU A 298 -8.44 -0.79 4.06
N SER A 299 -8.15 -0.20 2.91
CA SER A 299 -8.98 0.85 2.33
C SER A 299 -9.80 0.31 1.16
N SER A 300 -11.04 0.78 1.04
CA SER A 300 -11.95 0.50 -0.07
C SER A 300 -12.49 1.83 -0.57
N ASN A 301 -11.64 2.58 -1.31
CA ASN A 301 -11.94 3.93 -1.74
C ASN A 301 -13.18 4.04 -2.64
N GLN A 302 -13.52 2.97 -3.38
CA GLN A 302 -14.74 2.91 -4.22
C GLN A 302 -16.03 3.06 -3.41
N VAL A 303 -16.02 2.64 -2.15
CA VAL A 303 -17.16 2.77 -1.22
C VAL A 303 -16.87 3.69 -0.03
N GLY A 304 -15.71 4.37 -0.05
CA GLY A 304 -15.33 5.36 0.97
C GLY A 304 -15.10 4.77 2.36
N LEU A 305 -14.53 3.57 2.45
CA LEU A 305 -14.32 2.86 3.72
C LEU A 305 -12.84 2.58 3.97
N ALA A 306 -12.45 2.65 5.25
CA ALA A 306 -11.31 1.91 5.78
C ALA A 306 -11.79 0.95 6.89
N GLN A 307 -11.21 -0.24 6.90
CA GLN A 307 -11.62 -1.34 7.76
C GLN A 307 -10.40 -1.93 8.47
N LEU A 308 -10.61 -2.48 9.66
CA LEU A 308 -9.60 -3.17 10.45
C LEU A 308 -9.93 -4.65 10.55
N TRP A 309 -8.97 -5.49 10.21
CA TRP A 309 -8.90 -6.88 10.61
C TRP A 309 -7.95 -7.04 11.81
N HIS A 310 -8.25 -7.96 12.72
CA HIS A 310 -7.40 -8.25 13.87
C HIS A 310 -7.36 -9.76 14.17
N PRO A 311 -6.20 -10.38 14.45
CA PRO A 311 -6.07 -11.82 14.67
C PRO A 311 -6.84 -12.35 15.89
N ALA A 312 -7.21 -11.49 16.83
CA ALA A 312 -8.08 -11.88 17.95
C ALA A 312 -9.56 -12.04 17.56
N MET A 313 -9.98 -11.57 16.39
CA MET A 313 -11.34 -11.72 15.82
C MET A 313 -11.22 -11.94 14.31
N PRO A 314 -10.62 -13.05 13.87
CA PRO A 314 -10.17 -13.23 12.49
C PRO A 314 -11.33 -13.26 11.47
N GLU A 315 -12.53 -13.57 11.88
CA GLU A 315 -13.72 -13.63 11.02
C GLU A 315 -14.34 -12.26 10.74
N LYS A 316 -13.81 -11.17 11.35
CA LYS A 316 -14.46 -9.85 11.33
C LYS A 316 -13.59 -8.78 10.72
N LEU A 317 -14.19 -7.97 9.83
CA LEU A 317 -13.70 -6.65 9.43
C LEU A 317 -14.49 -5.56 10.18
N THR A 318 -13.80 -4.67 10.86
CA THR A 318 -14.40 -3.57 11.63
C THR A 318 -14.18 -2.26 10.88
N ARG A 319 -15.24 -1.50 10.60
CA ARG A 319 -15.13 -0.16 10.00
C ARG A 319 -14.41 0.79 10.94
N ILE A 320 -13.42 1.49 10.46
CA ILE A 320 -12.63 2.47 11.23
C ILE A 320 -12.74 3.89 10.67
N VAL A 321 -12.98 4.04 9.37
CA VAL A 321 -13.22 5.32 8.69
C VAL A 321 -14.30 5.11 7.64
N GLU A 322 -15.23 6.06 7.54
CA GLU A 322 -16.25 6.12 6.49
C GLU A 322 -16.27 7.54 5.91
N LEU A 323 -15.37 7.76 4.95
CA LEU A 323 -15.18 9.04 4.28
C LEU A 323 -14.85 8.82 2.81
N GLN A 324 -15.31 9.75 1.97
CA GLN A 324 -15.03 9.74 0.54
C GLN A 324 -13.52 9.66 0.29
N GLU A 325 -13.12 8.78 -0.65
CA GLU A 325 -11.72 8.55 -1.02
C GLU A 325 -10.81 8.14 0.16
N ALA A 326 -11.33 7.34 1.11
CA ALA A 326 -10.48 6.65 2.07
C ALA A 326 -9.54 5.71 1.30
N TYR A 327 -8.25 6.07 1.16
CA TYR A 327 -7.36 5.41 0.20
C TYR A 327 -6.01 5.03 0.80
N ALA A 328 -4.97 5.89 0.71
CA ALA A 328 -3.63 5.56 1.20
C ALA A 328 -3.62 5.32 2.71
N LEU A 329 -2.94 4.27 3.14
CA LEU A 329 -2.83 3.83 4.53
C LEU A 329 -1.38 3.74 4.97
N THR A 330 -1.11 4.03 6.25
CA THR A 330 0.14 3.63 6.88
C THR A 330 -0.07 3.38 8.37
N GLY A 331 0.67 2.42 8.92
CA GLY A 331 0.77 2.26 10.37
C GLY A 331 1.36 3.51 11.01
N TRP A 332 0.94 3.80 12.22
CA TRP A 332 1.45 4.94 12.98
C TRP A 332 1.65 4.55 14.44
N GLU A 333 2.87 4.72 14.93
CA GLU A 333 3.26 4.36 16.31
C GLU A 333 2.68 5.32 17.37
N GLY A 334 1.91 6.30 16.95
CA GLY A 334 1.27 7.29 17.82
C GLY A 334 0.44 6.64 18.90
N PRO A 335 -0.29 7.29 19.80
CA PRO A 335 -0.30 7.06 21.24
C PRO A 335 -0.06 5.60 21.65
N ASN A 336 0.84 5.35 22.55
CA ASN A 336 1.23 4.02 23.01
C ASN A 336 0.05 3.26 23.66
N PRO A 337 -0.14 1.96 23.41
CA PRO A 337 0.82 1.04 22.73
C PRO A 337 0.67 1.02 21.21
N GLY A 338 1.21 1.88 20.44
CA GLY A 338 1.41 1.86 19.02
C GLY A 338 0.36 1.20 18.09
N GLY A 339 0.52 1.33 16.82
CA GLY A 339 -0.28 0.61 15.84
C GLY A 339 -1.58 1.31 15.41
N GLY A 340 -1.67 2.60 15.60
CA GLY A 340 -2.68 3.45 14.97
C GLY A 340 -2.52 3.47 13.45
N VAL A 341 -3.45 4.09 12.75
CA VAL A 341 -3.47 4.17 11.28
C VAL A 341 -3.70 5.60 10.84
N LEU A 342 -2.93 6.02 9.87
CA LEU A 342 -3.17 7.23 9.10
C LEU A 342 -3.86 6.87 7.80
N VAL A 343 -4.92 7.58 7.46
CA VAL A 343 -5.78 7.33 6.29
C VAL A 343 -5.93 8.60 5.49
N SER A 344 -5.58 8.58 4.20
CA SER A 344 -5.93 9.67 3.28
C SER A 344 -7.42 9.66 2.96
N THR A 345 -8.01 10.84 2.82
CA THR A 345 -9.41 11.01 2.41
C THR A 345 -9.55 12.24 1.52
N ALA A 346 -10.67 12.40 0.84
CA ALA A 346 -10.95 13.64 0.09
C ALA A 346 -10.89 14.92 0.94
N LEU A 347 -11.09 14.81 2.25
CA LEU A 347 -11.15 15.95 3.17
C LEU A 347 -9.82 16.28 3.85
N GLY A 348 -8.89 15.34 3.88
CA GLY A 348 -7.63 15.48 4.61
C GLY A 348 -7.10 14.14 5.14
N LEU A 349 -6.13 14.25 6.03
CA LEU A 349 -5.50 13.13 6.73
C LEU A 349 -6.30 12.80 7.98
N VAL A 350 -6.77 11.56 8.08
CA VAL A 350 -7.42 11.02 9.29
C VAL A 350 -6.41 10.20 10.07
N ARG A 351 -6.33 10.46 11.38
CA ARG A 351 -5.67 9.62 12.37
C ARG A 351 -6.72 8.77 13.08
N TRP A 352 -6.56 7.46 13.02
CA TRP A 352 -7.39 6.53 13.78
C TRP A 352 -6.53 5.69 14.73
N HIS A 353 -7.06 5.42 15.94
CA HIS A 353 -6.47 4.51 16.92
C HIS A 353 -7.57 3.95 17.82
N PRO A 354 -7.52 2.66 18.27
CA PRO A 354 -8.58 2.05 19.07
C PRO A 354 -8.83 2.73 20.43
N SER A 355 -7.82 3.42 20.98
CA SER A 355 -7.88 4.07 22.30
C SER A 355 -7.92 5.60 22.23
N ALA A 356 -8.02 6.19 21.05
CA ALA A 356 -8.06 7.63 20.87
C ALA A 356 -9.21 8.07 19.98
N LYS A 357 -9.73 9.27 20.19
CA LYS A 357 -10.73 9.85 19.27
C LYS A 357 -10.10 10.10 17.91
N PRO A 358 -10.78 9.71 16.81
CA PRO A 358 -10.31 10.05 15.47
C PRO A 358 -10.09 11.55 15.31
N ALA A 359 -9.01 11.91 14.64
CA ALA A 359 -8.67 13.30 14.34
C ALA A 359 -8.49 13.49 12.84
N LEU A 360 -8.94 14.65 12.32
CA LEU A 360 -8.82 15.02 10.92
C LEU A 360 -7.99 16.30 10.80
N LEU A 361 -6.95 16.26 9.97
CA LEU A 361 -6.22 17.43 9.51
C LEU A 361 -6.59 17.70 8.05
N PRO A 362 -7.04 18.93 7.71
CA PRO A 362 -7.35 19.25 6.31
C PRO A 362 -6.07 19.32 5.47
N TRP A 363 -6.18 19.03 4.17
CA TRP A 363 -5.08 19.23 3.24
C TRP A 363 -4.67 20.71 3.20
N PRO A 364 -3.37 21.01 2.97
CA PRO A 364 -2.87 22.40 2.96
C PRO A 364 -3.46 23.21 1.79
N GLU A 365 -3.83 22.53 0.73
CA GLU A 365 -4.48 23.07 -0.46
C GLU A 365 -5.42 21.99 -1.06
N LYS A 366 -6.19 22.35 -2.07
CA LYS A 366 -7.01 21.37 -2.80
C LYS A 366 -6.08 20.43 -3.57
N MET A 367 -6.03 19.18 -3.17
CA MET A 367 -5.18 18.16 -3.77
C MET A 367 -5.87 16.79 -3.74
N ALA A 368 -5.49 15.92 -4.68
CA ALA A 368 -5.87 14.51 -4.71
C ALA A 368 -4.63 13.67 -4.42
N VAL A 369 -4.54 13.13 -3.21
CA VAL A 369 -3.45 12.22 -2.80
C VAL A 369 -3.64 10.89 -3.51
N ASP A 370 -2.53 10.29 -3.97
CA ASP A 370 -2.56 8.98 -4.63
C ASP A 370 -2.74 7.85 -3.61
N ASN A 371 -2.82 6.61 -4.08
CA ASN A 371 -3.23 5.47 -3.29
C ASN A 371 -2.18 4.94 -2.30
N HIS A 372 -0.96 5.46 -2.32
CA HIS A 372 0.10 5.05 -1.41
C HIS A 372 0.81 6.24 -0.78
N TRP A 373 1.21 6.05 0.45
CA TRP A 373 2.20 6.85 1.16
C TRP A 373 2.99 5.97 2.12
N VAL A 374 4.09 6.49 2.60
CA VAL A 374 4.95 5.80 3.58
C VAL A 374 5.28 6.75 4.72
N LEU A 375 5.09 6.29 5.95
CA LEU A 375 5.56 7.03 7.12
C LEU A 375 7.09 7.08 7.08
N LEU A 376 7.64 8.27 7.23
CA LEU A 376 9.09 8.47 7.38
C LEU A 376 9.43 8.42 8.86
N ASP A 377 10.51 7.73 9.19
CA ASP A 377 11.08 7.80 10.53
C ASP A 377 11.51 9.24 10.80
N GLU A 378 11.22 9.75 11.98
CA GLU A 378 11.74 11.05 12.41
C GLU A 378 13.27 10.92 12.55
N ALA A 379 14.01 11.70 11.73
CA ALA A 379 15.48 11.72 11.74
C ALA A 379 16.00 12.55 12.92
#